data_012fe256a974dd4184eee1893adf2a65
#
_entry.id   012fe256a974dd4184eee1893adf2a65
#
_cell.length_a   1.000
_cell.length_b   1.000
_cell.length_c   1.000
_cell.angle_alpha   90.00
_cell.angle_beta   90.00
_cell.angle_gamma   90.00
#
_symmetry.space_group_name_H-M   'P 1'
#
loop_
_entity.id
_entity.type
_entity.pdbx_description
1 polymer ?
#
loop_
_entity_poly.entity_id
_entity_poly.type
_entity_poly.pdbx_seq_one_letter_code
_entity_poly.pdbx_strand_id
1 'polypeptide(L)'
;MSDSLIQIGAGAFAPRPGTRGGRPEWLRIKLSTPSSYHQVRHLVDRLKLHTVCQEARCPNIYECWGEHGTATFMILGDVCTRRCGFCAVTSGRPQAGVDPLEPEHVAEAVETMGLRHAVITSVDRDDLPDGGARHFAQVIEAIHRRIPSTAVEILTPDFRGVPDALDVVLAAAPEVFSHNMETVPRLYRQARPGSRYDRSLSLLAEAARRLRPAAETATTAEPVADHAEPTYQGRIKTGIMVGLGEQPEEVLATLADIRGAGVEILTIGQYLQPTPKHLPVARWVHPDEFAAFRAHALALGFAHCESGPLVRSSYHAHEHVRPKTD
;
A
#
# COMPACT_ATOMS: atom_id res chain seq x y z
N MET A 1 26.91 -22.26 -11.36
CA MET A 1 26.88 -20.82 -11.03
C MET A 1 26.51 -20.74 -9.57
N SER A 2 27.41 -20.21 -8.76
CA SER A 2 27.43 -20.34 -7.31
C SER A 2 26.32 -19.50 -6.67
N ASP A 3 25.42 -20.14 -5.92
CA ASP A 3 24.44 -19.53 -5.04
C ASP A 3 25.15 -18.74 -3.93
N SER A 4 25.41 -17.46 -4.18
CA SER A 4 25.80 -16.52 -3.14
C SER A 4 24.54 -15.93 -2.48
N LEU A 5 23.76 -16.77 -1.80
CA LEU A 5 22.81 -16.29 -0.82
C LEU A 5 23.62 -15.56 0.27
N ILE A 6 23.40 -14.25 0.39
CA ILE A 6 23.98 -13.47 1.49
C ILE A 6 23.46 -14.13 2.77
N GLN A 7 24.32 -14.85 3.48
CA GLN A 7 24.01 -15.37 4.82
C GLN A 7 23.90 -14.16 5.76
N ILE A 8 22.68 -13.67 5.95
CA ILE A 8 22.39 -12.74 7.03
C ILE A 8 22.63 -13.52 8.30
N GLY A 9 23.69 -13.18 9.04
CA GLY A 9 24.09 -13.90 10.25
C GLY A 9 22.91 -14.01 11.21
N ALA A 10 22.71 -15.19 11.82
CA ALA A 10 21.65 -15.48 12.77
C ALA A 10 21.53 -14.44 13.93
N GLY A 11 22.57 -13.67 14.18
CA GLY A 11 22.59 -12.56 15.14
C GLY A 11 21.78 -11.33 14.74
N ALA A 12 21.46 -11.12 13.43
CA ALA A 12 20.69 -9.97 12.98
C ALA A 12 19.22 -10.03 13.44
N PHE A 13 18.70 -11.23 13.65
CA PHE A 13 17.34 -11.50 14.11
C PHE A 13 17.24 -11.97 15.57
N ALA A 14 18.34 -11.92 16.34
CA ALA A 14 18.29 -12.28 17.74
C ALA A 14 17.36 -11.35 18.51
N PRO A 15 16.37 -11.86 19.29
CA PRO A 15 15.48 -11.03 20.08
C PRO A 15 16.31 -10.19 21.05
N ARG A 16 16.37 -8.90 20.83
CA ARG A 16 16.95 -7.97 21.80
C ARG A 16 15.87 -7.66 22.85
N PRO A 17 16.20 -7.55 24.16
CA PRO A 17 15.20 -7.26 25.17
C PRO A 17 14.51 -5.95 24.82
N GLY A 18 13.25 -6.06 24.34
CA GLY A 18 12.37 -4.93 24.18
C GLY A 18 12.11 -4.32 25.55
N THR A 19 12.12 -3.03 25.67
CA THR A 19 11.79 -2.31 26.89
C THR A 19 10.43 -2.78 27.39
N ARG A 20 10.38 -3.48 28.50
CA ARG A 20 9.13 -3.78 29.20
C ARG A 20 8.49 -2.43 29.56
N GLY A 21 7.34 -2.11 28.92
CA GLY A 21 6.45 -1.07 29.43
C GLY A 21 6.35 0.23 28.65
N GLY A 22 6.96 0.42 27.45
CA GLY A 22 6.81 1.66 26.70
C GLY A 22 7.19 1.57 25.22
N ARG A 23 6.72 2.53 24.43
CA ARG A 23 7.14 2.68 23.03
C ARG A 23 8.65 3.04 23.01
N PRO A 24 9.50 2.30 22.25
CA PRO A 24 10.93 2.56 22.21
C PRO A 24 11.26 3.91 21.58
N GLU A 25 12.50 4.40 21.81
CA GLU A 25 12.93 5.73 21.35
C GLU A 25 12.89 5.89 19.84
N TRP A 26 13.23 4.85 19.07
CA TRP A 26 13.20 4.89 17.60
C TRP A 26 11.80 4.98 17.00
N LEU A 27 10.75 4.91 17.81
CA LEU A 27 9.36 5.13 17.43
C LEU A 27 8.83 6.50 17.90
N ARG A 28 9.68 7.35 18.45
CA ARG A 28 9.30 8.73 18.82
C ARG A 28 9.16 9.58 17.56
N ILE A 29 8.07 10.32 17.49
CA ILE A 29 7.75 11.22 16.38
C ILE A 29 7.98 12.65 16.86
N LYS A 30 8.59 13.46 16.00
CA LYS A 30 8.61 14.91 16.20
C LYS A 30 7.27 15.48 15.79
N LEU A 31 6.54 16.06 16.72
CA LEU A 31 5.30 16.77 16.41
C LEU A 31 5.68 18.15 15.86
N SER A 32 5.34 18.39 14.60
CA SER A 32 5.45 19.70 13.96
C SER A 32 4.12 19.93 13.23
N THR A 33 3.51 21.09 13.40
CA THR A 33 2.26 21.46 12.73
C THR A 33 2.48 22.70 11.87
N PRO A 34 3.15 22.56 10.71
CA PRO A 34 3.34 23.68 9.79
C PRO A 34 2.02 24.16 9.20
N SER A 35 1.98 25.38 8.66
CA SER A 35 0.77 25.96 8.05
C SER A 35 0.22 25.12 6.90
N SER A 36 1.08 24.44 6.15
CA SER A 36 0.72 23.50 5.08
C SER A 36 -0.16 22.34 5.57
N TYR A 37 0.11 21.81 6.78
CA TYR A 37 -0.76 20.79 7.39
C TYR A 37 -2.21 21.28 7.54
N HIS A 38 -2.39 22.51 7.99
CA HIS A 38 -3.73 23.09 8.17
C HIS A 38 -4.43 23.34 6.82
N GLN A 39 -3.68 23.71 5.78
CA GLN A 39 -4.22 23.89 4.44
C GLN A 39 -4.74 22.58 3.86
N VAL A 40 -3.95 21.50 3.96
CA VAL A 40 -4.37 20.16 3.51
C VAL A 40 -5.60 19.69 4.28
N ARG A 41 -5.61 19.86 5.61
CA ARG A 41 -6.76 19.49 6.43
C ARG A 41 -8.03 20.23 6.02
N HIS A 42 -7.94 21.56 5.85
CA HIS A 42 -9.07 22.38 5.40
C HIS A 42 -9.61 21.95 4.03
N LEU A 43 -8.71 21.59 3.11
CA LEU A 43 -9.09 21.11 1.78
C LEU A 43 -9.85 19.79 1.85
N VAL A 44 -9.33 18.82 2.61
CA VAL A 44 -9.96 17.51 2.83
C VAL A 44 -11.35 17.67 3.46
N ASP A 45 -11.47 18.51 4.50
CA ASP A 45 -12.74 18.78 5.17
C ASP A 45 -13.75 19.48 4.22
N ARG A 46 -13.31 20.46 3.44
CA ARG A 46 -14.15 21.21 2.48
C ARG A 46 -14.72 20.30 1.38
N LEU A 47 -13.91 19.40 0.87
CA LEU A 47 -14.29 18.47 -0.20
C LEU A 47 -14.95 17.19 0.34
N LYS A 48 -15.13 17.08 1.67
CA LYS A 48 -15.72 15.90 2.34
C LYS A 48 -15.00 14.60 2.00
N LEU A 49 -13.67 14.66 1.86
CA LEU A 49 -12.84 13.50 1.55
C LEU A 49 -12.36 12.80 2.82
N HIS A 50 -12.08 11.52 2.71
CA HIS A 50 -11.44 10.72 3.74
C HIS A 50 -9.98 10.48 3.40
N THR A 51 -9.13 10.38 4.43
CA THR A 51 -7.71 10.04 4.26
C THR A 51 -7.30 8.97 5.25
N VAL A 52 -6.48 8.01 4.79
CA VAL A 52 -5.87 7.02 5.69
C VAL A 52 -5.00 7.72 6.75
N CYS A 53 -4.43 8.87 6.42
CA CYS A 53 -3.64 9.65 7.35
C CYS A 53 -4.40 10.03 8.62
N GLN A 54 -5.69 10.37 8.49
CA GLN A 54 -6.59 10.68 9.62
C GLN A 54 -7.18 9.40 10.23
N GLU A 55 -7.79 8.54 9.39
CA GLU A 55 -8.52 7.35 9.86
C GLU A 55 -7.60 6.34 10.56
N ALA A 56 -6.40 6.09 10.02
CA ALA A 56 -5.41 5.21 10.63
C ALA A 56 -4.57 5.88 11.71
N ARG A 57 -4.81 7.17 12.04
CA ARG A 57 -3.99 7.95 12.98
C ARG A 57 -2.51 7.83 12.67
N CYS A 58 -2.17 8.05 11.40
CA CYS A 58 -0.82 7.84 10.88
C CYS A 58 0.20 8.71 11.64
N PRO A 59 1.30 8.14 12.13
CA PRO A 59 2.32 8.91 12.85
C PRO A 59 3.02 9.93 11.97
N ASN A 60 3.04 9.72 10.66
CA ASN A 60 3.78 10.56 9.70
C ASN A 60 2.91 11.69 9.11
N ILE A 61 1.67 11.88 9.60
CA ILE A 61 0.73 12.86 9.02
C ILE A 61 1.30 14.29 8.98
N TYR A 62 2.04 14.68 10.00
CA TYR A 62 2.61 16.03 10.09
C TYR A 62 3.73 16.24 9.08
N GLU A 63 4.58 15.23 8.88
CA GLU A 63 5.64 15.22 7.88
C GLU A 63 5.05 15.19 6.46
N CYS A 64 4.17 14.22 6.18
CA CYS A 64 3.56 14.05 4.86
C CYS A 64 2.75 15.28 4.43
N TRP A 65 1.88 15.81 5.30
CA TRP A 65 1.04 16.96 4.98
C TRP A 65 1.77 18.29 5.11
N GLY A 66 2.80 18.34 5.97
CA GLY A 66 3.55 19.54 6.29
C GLY A 66 4.73 19.81 5.38
N GLU A 67 5.55 18.80 5.13
CA GLU A 67 6.84 18.96 4.45
C GLU A 67 6.78 18.44 3.00
N HIS A 68 6.08 17.33 2.77
CA HIS A 68 6.06 16.66 1.47
C HIS A 68 4.80 16.94 0.65
N GLY A 69 3.77 17.57 1.23
CA GLY A 69 2.51 17.85 0.55
C GLY A 69 1.82 16.59 0.02
N THR A 70 2.04 15.42 0.66
CA THR A 70 1.48 14.13 0.24
C THR A 70 0.33 13.70 1.12
N ALA A 71 -0.73 13.14 0.52
CA ALA A 71 -1.86 12.55 1.23
C ALA A 71 -2.25 11.22 0.59
N THR A 72 -2.72 10.28 1.42
CA THR A 72 -3.32 9.03 0.94
C THR A 72 -4.83 9.16 1.07
N PHE A 73 -5.51 9.36 -0.05
CA PHE A 73 -6.96 9.47 -0.09
C PHE A 73 -7.61 8.09 0.08
N MET A 74 -8.67 8.04 0.88
CA MET A 74 -9.45 6.84 1.11
C MET A 74 -10.83 7.05 0.50
N ILE A 75 -11.12 6.32 -0.56
CA ILE A 75 -12.38 6.40 -1.32
C ILE A 75 -13.40 5.34 -0.89
N LEU A 76 -14.61 5.42 -1.42
CA LEU A 76 -15.73 4.54 -1.12
C LEU A 76 -16.30 4.71 0.29
N GLY A 77 -16.03 5.85 0.93
CA GLY A 77 -16.52 6.21 2.26
C GLY A 77 -15.57 5.79 3.40
N ASP A 78 -16.09 5.76 4.62
CA ASP A 78 -15.36 5.57 5.88
C ASP A 78 -15.73 4.28 6.63
N VAL A 79 -16.65 3.47 6.09
CA VAL A 79 -17.12 2.21 6.70
C VAL A 79 -16.69 1.03 5.87
N CYS A 80 -15.82 0.19 6.44
CA CYS A 80 -15.28 -1.00 5.81
C CYS A 80 -16.15 -2.24 6.10
N THR A 81 -16.46 -3.05 5.09
CA THR A 81 -17.20 -4.30 5.27
C THR A 81 -16.40 -5.40 5.97
N ARG A 82 -15.07 -5.24 6.06
CA ARG A 82 -14.16 -6.18 6.74
C ARG A 82 -13.70 -5.64 8.09
N ARG A 83 -13.18 -6.54 8.93
CA ARG A 83 -12.76 -6.24 10.30
C ARG A 83 -11.34 -6.73 10.54
N CYS A 84 -10.36 -6.09 9.91
CA CYS A 84 -8.95 -6.41 10.13
C CYS A 84 -8.53 -6.02 11.55
N GLY A 85 -7.87 -6.95 12.26
CA GLY A 85 -7.52 -6.78 13.68
C GLY A 85 -6.50 -5.68 13.97
N PHE A 86 -5.85 -5.15 12.95
CA PHE A 86 -4.86 -4.08 13.02
C PHE A 86 -5.40 -2.70 12.57
N CYS A 87 -6.58 -2.65 11.93
CA CYS A 87 -7.06 -1.48 11.23
C CYS A 87 -8.00 -0.63 12.09
N ALA A 88 -7.75 0.67 12.15
CA ALA A 88 -8.55 1.63 12.91
C ALA A 88 -9.83 2.09 12.21
N VAL A 89 -9.97 1.80 10.91
CA VAL A 89 -11.15 2.18 10.12
C VAL A 89 -12.41 1.52 10.68
N THR A 90 -13.49 2.26 10.72
CA THR A 90 -14.78 1.78 11.22
C THR A 90 -15.26 0.58 10.40
N SER A 91 -15.53 -0.53 11.09
CA SER A 91 -16.06 -1.75 10.46
C SER A 91 -17.56 -1.83 10.59
N GLY A 92 -18.25 -2.20 9.50
CA GLY A 92 -19.69 -2.33 9.53
C GLY A 92 -20.29 -2.51 8.13
N ARG A 93 -21.59 -2.33 8.04
CA ARG A 93 -22.32 -2.26 6.77
C ARG A 93 -22.47 -0.81 6.37
N PRO A 94 -21.87 -0.37 5.23
CA PRO A 94 -22.09 0.99 4.73
C PRO A 94 -23.57 1.27 4.54
N GLN A 95 -24.03 2.42 5.03
CA GLN A 95 -25.44 2.85 4.92
C GLN A 95 -25.66 3.73 3.69
N ALA A 96 -24.62 4.46 3.28
CA ALA A 96 -24.66 5.31 2.10
C ALA A 96 -24.20 4.53 0.86
N GLY A 97 -24.76 4.89 -0.28
CA GLY A 97 -24.23 4.48 -1.60
C GLY A 97 -22.85 5.08 -1.85
N VAL A 98 -22.28 4.75 -3.00
CA VAL A 98 -21.04 5.39 -3.48
C VAL A 98 -21.36 6.83 -3.89
N ASP A 99 -20.53 7.79 -3.45
CA ASP A 99 -20.69 9.20 -3.86
C ASP A 99 -20.20 9.35 -5.31
N PRO A 100 -21.09 9.72 -6.26
CA PRO A 100 -20.70 9.87 -7.66
C PRO A 100 -19.79 11.07 -7.91
N LEU A 101 -19.68 12.01 -6.97
CA LEU A 101 -18.81 13.19 -7.08
C LEU A 101 -17.44 12.98 -6.44
N GLU A 102 -17.23 11.90 -5.69
CA GLU A 102 -15.95 11.62 -5.03
C GLU A 102 -14.76 11.59 -6.01
N PRO A 103 -14.84 11.01 -7.23
CA PRO A 103 -13.75 11.05 -8.20
C PRO A 103 -13.29 12.48 -8.56
N GLU A 104 -14.23 13.39 -8.81
CA GLU A 104 -13.92 14.79 -9.13
C GLU A 104 -13.37 15.55 -7.92
N HIS A 105 -13.91 15.30 -6.73
CA HIS A 105 -13.41 15.92 -5.50
C HIS A 105 -11.99 15.47 -5.17
N VAL A 106 -11.67 14.19 -5.39
CA VAL A 106 -10.30 13.68 -5.22
C VAL A 106 -9.36 14.34 -6.24
N ALA A 107 -9.75 14.42 -7.52
CA ALA A 107 -8.95 15.06 -8.54
C ALA A 107 -8.73 16.56 -8.25
N GLU A 108 -9.77 17.28 -7.75
CA GLU A 108 -9.64 18.67 -7.29
C GLU A 108 -8.65 18.81 -6.14
N ALA A 109 -8.68 17.88 -5.17
CA ALA A 109 -7.76 17.89 -4.05
C ALA A 109 -6.31 17.67 -4.50
N VAL A 110 -6.08 16.70 -5.38
CA VAL A 110 -4.76 16.39 -5.97
C VAL A 110 -4.20 17.61 -6.72
N GLU A 111 -5.02 18.28 -7.54
CA GLU A 111 -4.65 19.49 -8.26
C GLU A 111 -4.30 20.65 -7.30
N THR A 112 -5.20 20.91 -6.35
CA THR A 112 -5.02 22.01 -5.38
C THR A 112 -3.78 21.84 -4.52
N MET A 113 -3.44 20.59 -4.16
CA MET A 113 -2.22 20.26 -3.43
C MET A 113 -0.97 20.24 -4.31
N GLY A 114 -1.11 20.30 -5.64
CA GLY A 114 -0.01 20.23 -6.59
C GLY A 114 0.77 18.91 -6.51
N LEU A 115 0.06 17.80 -6.28
CA LEU A 115 0.70 16.50 -6.11
C LEU A 115 1.25 15.96 -7.42
N ARG A 116 2.52 15.60 -7.43
CA ARG A 116 3.14 14.85 -8.54
C ARG A 116 2.92 13.35 -8.44
N HIS A 117 2.54 12.88 -7.26
CA HIS A 117 2.22 11.48 -6.99
C HIS A 117 1.04 11.42 -6.00
N ALA A 118 -0.08 10.86 -6.44
CA ALA A 118 -1.27 10.67 -5.63
C ALA A 118 -1.43 9.21 -5.21
N VAL A 119 -1.67 8.95 -3.94
CA VAL A 119 -1.96 7.60 -3.44
C VAL A 119 -3.43 7.50 -3.10
N ILE A 120 -4.11 6.56 -3.75
CA ILE A 120 -5.55 6.31 -3.61
C ILE A 120 -5.74 4.91 -3.01
N THR A 121 -6.47 4.82 -1.92
CA THR A 121 -6.89 3.55 -1.33
C THR A 121 -8.37 3.56 -1.04
N SER A 122 -8.93 2.48 -0.52
CA SER A 122 -10.34 2.42 -0.17
C SER A 122 -10.59 1.63 1.12
N VAL A 123 -11.80 1.74 1.64
CA VAL A 123 -12.40 0.71 2.48
C VAL A 123 -12.75 -0.52 1.62
N ASP A 124 -12.80 -1.71 2.21
CA ASP A 124 -13.42 -2.86 1.51
C ASP A 124 -14.93 -2.66 1.38
N ARG A 125 -15.43 -2.87 0.18
CA ARG A 125 -16.86 -2.77 -0.17
C ARG A 125 -17.34 -4.10 -0.75
N ASP A 126 -17.26 -5.16 0.08
CA ASP A 126 -17.74 -6.50 -0.28
C ASP A 126 -19.26 -6.55 -0.56
N ASP A 127 -19.97 -5.47 -0.27
CA ASP A 127 -21.38 -5.24 -0.58
C ASP A 127 -21.61 -4.77 -2.04
N LEU A 128 -20.57 -4.27 -2.72
CA LEU A 128 -20.64 -3.89 -4.13
C LEU A 128 -20.32 -5.09 -5.04
N PRO A 129 -21.01 -5.22 -6.19
CA PRO A 129 -20.82 -6.34 -7.10
C PRO A 129 -19.39 -6.52 -7.61
N ASP A 130 -18.67 -5.39 -7.82
CA ASP A 130 -17.31 -5.35 -8.33
C ASP A 130 -16.25 -5.02 -7.24
N GLY A 131 -16.67 -5.01 -5.96
CA GLY A 131 -15.81 -4.64 -4.85
C GLY A 131 -15.28 -3.19 -4.90
N GLY A 132 -15.87 -2.34 -5.74
CA GLY A 132 -15.50 -0.94 -5.94
C GLY A 132 -14.49 -0.69 -7.07
N ALA A 133 -14.20 -1.69 -7.90
CA ALA A 133 -13.20 -1.58 -8.98
C ALA A 133 -13.50 -0.44 -9.96
N ARG A 134 -14.76 -0.27 -10.39
CA ARG A 134 -15.17 0.84 -11.28
C ARG A 134 -14.96 2.20 -10.66
N HIS A 135 -15.17 2.32 -9.36
CA HIS A 135 -14.97 3.59 -8.67
C HIS A 135 -13.48 3.96 -8.59
N PHE A 136 -12.58 2.98 -8.37
CA PHE A 136 -11.14 3.19 -8.52
C PHE A 136 -10.79 3.70 -9.93
N ALA A 137 -11.30 3.05 -10.97
CA ALA A 137 -11.06 3.47 -12.35
C ALA A 137 -11.51 4.91 -12.58
N GLN A 138 -12.71 5.29 -12.13
CA GLN A 138 -13.24 6.66 -12.25
C GLN A 138 -12.35 7.70 -11.56
N VAL A 139 -11.80 7.37 -10.37
CA VAL A 139 -10.89 8.28 -9.64
C VAL A 139 -9.58 8.44 -10.41
N ILE A 140 -8.98 7.36 -10.91
CA ILE A 140 -7.74 7.40 -11.71
C ILE A 140 -7.97 8.26 -12.96
N GLU A 141 -9.05 7.99 -13.70
CA GLU A 141 -9.41 8.72 -14.92
C GLU A 141 -9.66 10.21 -14.65
N ALA A 142 -10.33 10.56 -13.53
CA ALA A 142 -10.57 11.94 -13.14
C ALA A 142 -9.25 12.69 -12.86
N ILE A 143 -8.31 12.04 -12.14
CA ILE A 143 -6.98 12.62 -11.88
C ILE A 143 -6.21 12.80 -13.18
N HIS A 144 -6.11 11.78 -14.02
CA HIS A 144 -5.35 11.85 -15.28
C HIS A 144 -5.94 12.88 -16.26
N ARG A 145 -7.26 13.01 -16.32
CA ARG A 145 -7.94 14.01 -17.15
C ARG A 145 -7.63 15.44 -16.69
N ARG A 146 -7.57 15.65 -15.37
CA ARG A 146 -7.38 16.98 -14.77
C ARG A 146 -5.90 17.36 -14.66
N ILE A 147 -5.03 16.40 -14.32
CA ILE A 147 -3.60 16.60 -14.09
C ILE A 147 -2.81 15.43 -14.75
N PRO A 148 -2.60 15.46 -16.08
CA PRO A 148 -1.95 14.35 -16.79
C PRO A 148 -0.53 14.02 -16.31
N SER A 149 0.17 14.99 -15.69
CA SER A 149 1.52 14.82 -15.17
C SER A 149 1.59 14.13 -13.80
N THR A 150 0.46 13.98 -13.09
CA THR A 150 0.41 13.30 -11.80
C THR A 150 0.47 11.79 -11.99
N ALA A 151 1.38 11.13 -11.29
CA ALA A 151 1.38 9.67 -11.18
C ALA A 151 0.35 9.22 -10.14
N VAL A 152 -0.40 8.18 -10.45
CA VAL A 152 -1.40 7.61 -9.55
C VAL A 152 -0.96 6.23 -9.06
N GLU A 153 -0.80 6.11 -7.75
CA GLU A 153 -0.66 4.83 -7.06
C GLU A 153 -1.99 4.43 -6.44
N ILE A 154 -2.41 3.20 -6.66
CA ILE A 154 -3.60 2.67 -6.01
C ILE A 154 -3.23 1.55 -5.04
N LEU A 155 -3.87 1.55 -3.86
CA LEU A 155 -3.81 0.45 -2.90
C LEU A 155 -5.20 -0.18 -2.80
N THR A 156 -5.38 -1.30 -3.46
CA THR A 156 -6.69 -1.94 -3.63
C THR A 156 -6.97 -3.03 -2.59
N PRO A 157 -8.26 -3.34 -2.32
CA PRO A 157 -8.66 -4.61 -1.71
C PRO A 157 -8.36 -5.79 -2.67
N ASP A 158 -8.64 -7.02 -2.20
CA ASP A 158 -8.53 -8.22 -3.05
C ASP A 158 -9.77 -8.44 -3.94
N PHE A 159 -10.70 -7.48 -3.99
CA PHE A 159 -11.99 -7.53 -4.70
C PHE A 159 -12.75 -8.85 -4.52
N ARG A 160 -12.47 -9.62 -3.47
CA ARG A 160 -12.98 -10.99 -3.22
C ARG A 160 -12.72 -11.96 -4.37
N GLY A 161 -11.82 -11.64 -5.28
CA GLY A 161 -11.57 -12.40 -6.50
C GLY A 161 -12.71 -12.28 -7.53
N VAL A 162 -13.42 -11.15 -7.54
CA VAL A 162 -14.43 -10.86 -8.57
C VAL A 162 -13.74 -10.86 -9.94
N PRO A 163 -14.24 -11.64 -10.90
CA PRO A 163 -13.74 -11.61 -12.27
C PRO A 163 -13.77 -10.18 -12.83
N ASP A 164 -12.81 -9.85 -13.68
CA ASP A 164 -12.68 -8.58 -14.39
C ASP A 164 -12.42 -7.34 -13.52
N ALA A 165 -12.52 -7.43 -12.18
CA ALA A 165 -12.27 -6.28 -11.30
C ALA A 165 -10.85 -5.73 -11.47
N LEU A 166 -9.86 -6.62 -11.60
CA LEU A 166 -8.47 -6.24 -11.85
C LEU A 166 -8.33 -5.56 -13.23
N ASP A 167 -8.96 -6.09 -14.27
CA ASP A 167 -8.91 -5.51 -15.62
C ASP A 167 -9.49 -4.09 -15.66
N VAL A 168 -10.62 -3.89 -15.02
CA VAL A 168 -11.27 -2.56 -14.92
C VAL A 168 -10.31 -1.54 -14.30
N VAL A 169 -9.61 -1.93 -13.24
CA VAL A 169 -8.68 -1.02 -12.56
C VAL A 169 -7.41 -0.79 -13.36
N LEU A 170 -6.82 -1.84 -13.97
CA LEU A 170 -5.60 -1.72 -14.76
C LEU A 170 -5.84 -0.96 -16.08
N ALA A 171 -7.04 -1.07 -16.66
CA ALA A 171 -7.41 -0.31 -17.87
C ALA A 171 -7.43 1.21 -17.65
N ALA A 172 -7.64 1.67 -16.41
CA ALA A 172 -7.53 3.08 -16.04
C ALA A 172 -6.06 3.57 -15.93
N ALA A 173 -5.09 2.68 -16.14
CA ALA A 173 -3.66 2.93 -16.24
C ALA A 173 -3.03 3.60 -15.00
N PRO A 174 -3.18 3.04 -13.78
CA PRO A 174 -2.42 3.52 -12.63
C PRO A 174 -0.92 3.25 -12.83
N GLU A 175 -0.05 4.18 -12.44
CA GLU A 175 1.41 4.02 -12.52
C GLU A 175 1.94 2.99 -11.53
N VAL A 176 1.24 2.80 -10.39
CA VAL A 176 1.55 1.76 -9.41
C VAL A 176 0.28 1.07 -8.96
N PHE A 177 0.22 -0.24 -9.16
CA PHE A 177 -0.79 -1.09 -8.54
C PHE A 177 -0.24 -1.67 -7.25
N SER A 178 -0.94 -1.47 -6.15
CA SER A 178 -0.58 -2.03 -4.84
C SER A 178 -1.73 -2.80 -4.22
N HIS A 179 -1.38 -3.92 -3.59
CA HIS A 179 -2.23 -4.67 -2.67
C HIS A 179 -1.37 -5.18 -1.53
N ASN A 180 -1.70 -4.83 -0.30
CA ASN A 180 -0.89 -5.23 0.85
C ASN A 180 -1.11 -6.69 1.24
N MET A 181 -0.01 -7.42 1.46
CA MET A 181 -0.01 -8.76 2.08
C MET A 181 -0.25 -8.67 3.59
N GLU A 182 0.14 -7.57 4.23
CA GLU A 182 -0.02 -7.20 5.63
C GLU A 182 0.79 -8.03 6.63
N THR A 183 0.78 -9.37 6.52
CA THR A 183 1.48 -10.27 7.47
C THR A 183 1.76 -11.64 6.86
N VAL A 184 2.43 -12.50 7.62
CA VAL A 184 2.80 -13.86 7.24
C VAL A 184 1.59 -14.83 7.22
N PRO A 185 1.64 -15.96 6.49
CA PRO A 185 0.50 -16.88 6.31
C PRO A 185 -0.16 -17.32 7.62
N ARG A 186 0.64 -17.70 8.63
CA ARG A 186 0.15 -18.20 9.93
C ARG A 186 -0.75 -17.19 10.65
N LEU A 187 -0.44 -15.89 10.53
CA LEU A 187 -1.17 -14.82 11.22
C LEU A 187 -2.35 -14.26 10.40
N TYR A 188 -2.50 -14.67 9.15
CA TYR A 188 -3.44 -14.05 8.22
C TYR A 188 -4.88 -14.09 8.73
N ARG A 189 -5.32 -15.26 9.21
CA ARG A 189 -6.69 -15.43 9.74
C ARG A 189 -6.98 -14.51 10.93
N GLN A 190 -6.00 -14.28 11.79
CA GLN A 190 -6.14 -13.41 12.96
C GLN A 190 -6.06 -11.93 12.58
N ALA A 191 -5.13 -11.57 11.71
CA ALA A 191 -4.88 -10.18 11.33
C ALA A 191 -5.90 -9.65 10.33
N ARG A 192 -6.31 -10.49 9.33
CA ARG A 192 -7.20 -10.11 8.22
C ARG A 192 -8.36 -11.09 8.06
N PRO A 193 -9.27 -11.20 9.04
CA PRO A 193 -10.45 -12.06 8.89
C PRO A 193 -11.27 -11.61 7.66
N GLY A 194 -11.63 -12.58 6.80
CA GLY A 194 -12.30 -12.32 5.52
C GLY A 194 -11.38 -12.21 4.31
N SER A 195 -10.08 -12.05 4.52
CA SER A 195 -9.06 -12.15 3.47
C SER A 195 -8.35 -13.51 3.50
N ARG A 196 -7.64 -13.85 2.43
CA ARG A 196 -6.87 -15.09 2.30
C ARG A 196 -5.49 -14.78 1.74
N TYR A 197 -4.46 -15.41 2.30
CA TYR A 197 -3.07 -15.21 1.87
C TYR A 197 -2.86 -15.59 0.39
N ASP A 198 -3.35 -16.77 0.02
CA ASP A 198 -3.29 -17.29 -1.34
C ASP A 198 -4.00 -16.38 -2.36
N ARG A 199 -5.19 -15.84 -2.00
CA ARG A 199 -5.91 -14.90 -2.87
C ARG A 199 -5.16 -13.58 -3.05
N SER A 200 -4.60 -13.02 -1.98
CA SER A 200 -3.78 -11.81 -2.06
C SER A 200 -2.53 -12.02 -2.91
N LEU A 201 -1.86 -13.15 -2.74
CA LEU A 201 -0.67 -13.49 -3.53
C LEU A 201 -1.03 -13.71 -5.00
N SER A 202 -2.14 -14.41 -5.28
CA SER A 202 -2.63 -14.62 -6.64
C SER A 202 -3.02 -13.31 -7.33
N LEU A 203 -3.65 -12.37 -6.62
CA LEU A 203 -3.96 -11.04 -7.17
C LEU A 203 -2.69 -10.29 -7.56
N LEU A 204 -1.66 -10.32 -6.71
CA LEU A 204 -0.37 -9.69 -7.00
C LEU A 204 0.32 -10.34 -8.20
N ALA A 205 0.34 -11.69 -8.26
CA ALA A 205 0.91 -12.42 -9.37
C ALA A 205 0.20 -12.13 -10.70
N GLU A 206 -1.12 -12.06 -10.65
CA GLU A 206 -1.95 -11.73 -11.81
C GLU A 206 -1.71 -10.29 -12.30
N ALA A 207 -1.66 -9.33 -11.38
CA ALA A 207 -1.32 -7.95 -11.70
C ALA A 207 0.09 -7.84 -12.28
N ALA A 208 1.09 -8.53 -11.70
CA ALA A 208 2.46 -8.54 -12.19
C ALA A 208 2.58 -9.14 -13.60
N ARG A 209 1.76 -10.14 -13.93
CA ARG A 209 1.73 -10.74 -15.26
C ARG A 209 1.19 -9.79 -16.32
N ARG A 210 0.29 -8.89 -15.95
CA ARG A 210 -0.38 -7.92 -16.86
C ARG A 210 0.30 -6.57 -16.90
N LEU A 211 1.03 -6.17 -15.85
CA LEU A 211 1.79 -4.93 -15.82
C LEU A 211 3.17 -5.12 -16.43
N ARG A 212 3.61 -4.16 -17.25
CA ARG A 212 4.96 -4.11 -17.81
C ARG A 212 5.60 -2.78 -17.46
N PRO A 213 6.87 -2.75 -17.06
CA PRO A 213 7.63 -1.50 -16.92
C PRO A 213 7.65 -0.75 -18.25
N ALA A 214 7.51 0.57 -18.22
CA ALA A 214 7.47 1.40 -19.43
C ALA A 214 8.70 1.24 -20.36
N ALA A 215 9.84 0.75 -19.84
CA ALA A 215 11.05 0.50 -20.61
C ALA A 215 11.02 -0.81 -21.43
N GLU A 216 10.15 -1.77 -21.10
CA GLU A 216 10.08 -3.08 -21.78
C GLU A 216 9.15 -3.08 -22.99
N THR A 217 8.30 -2.07 -23.13
CA THR A 217 7.37 -1.96 -24.27
C THR A 217 8.02 -1.41 -25.55
N ALA A 218 9.27 -0.93 -25.48
CA ALA A 218 9.96 -0.33 -26.63
C ALA A 218 10.71 -1.34 -27.53
N THR A 219 10.75 -2.64 -27.19
CA THR A 219 11.50 -3.62 -27.97
C THR A 219 10.62 -4.84 -28.26
N THR A 220 10.32 -5.04 -29.56
CA THR A 220 9.65 -6.19 -30.16
C THR A 220 8.14 -6.35 -29.92
N ALA A 221 7.35 -5.56 -30.63
CA ALA A 221 5.99 -5.96 -30.96
C ALA A 221 6.01 -6.96 -32.13
N GLU A 222 6.20 -8.25 -31.85
CA GLU A 222 5.66 -9.27 -32.73
C GLU A 222 4.17 -9.44 -32.42
N PRO A 223 3.29 -9.55 -33.42
CA PRO A 223 1.87 -9.73 -33.18
C PRO A 223 1.64 -11.09 -32.52
N VAL A 224 1.31 -11.07 -31.24
CA VAL A 224 0.93 -12.26 -30.49
C VAL A 224 -0.51 -12.62 -30.81
N ALA A 225 -0.75 -13.93 -30.98
CA ALA A 225 -1.99 -14.55 -31.42
C ALA A 225 -3.27 -14.01 -30.77
N ASP A 226 -4.37 -14.20 -31.47
CA ASP A 226 -5.75 -13.70 -31.33
C ASP A 226 -6.45 -13.89 -29.95
N HIS A 227 -5.73 -14.27 -28.89
CA HIS A 227 -6.24 -14.49 -27.51
C HIS A 227 -5.26 -13.99 -26.42
N ALA A 228 -4.35 -13.08 -26.74
CA ALA A 228 -3.46 -12.53 -25.72
C ALA A 228 -4.23 -11.60 -24.78
N GLU A 229 -4.13 -11.88 -23.46
CA GLU A 229 -4.69 -10.99 -22.45
C GLU A 229 -4.05 -9.60 -22.54
N PRO A 230 -4.81 -8.52 -22.26
CA PRO A 230 -4.30 -7.16 -22.33
C PRO A 230 -3.15 -6.94 -21.36
N THR A 231 -2.09 -6.28 -21.82
CA THR A 231 -0.96 -5.85 -20.99
C THR A 231 -1.03 -4.34 -20.78
N TYR A 232 -0.68 -3.89 -19.57
CA TYR A 232 -0.74 -2.49 -19.16
C TYR A 232 0.64 -2.01 -18.73
N GLN A 233 0.87 -0.71 -18.75
CA GLN A 233 2.08 -0.10 -18.20
C GLN A 233 1.89 0.20 -16.72
N GLY A 234 2.90 -0.08 -15.90
CA GLY A 234 2.88 0.21 -14.47
C GLY A 234 3.81 -0.69 -13.67
N ARG A 235 3.86 -0.47 -12.39
CA ARG A 235 4.67 -1.21 -11.43
C ARG A 235 3.80 -1.85 -10.36
N ILE A 236 4.31 -2.91 -9.76
CA ILE A 236 3.59 -3.63 -8.72
C ILE A 236 4.25 -3.48 -7.36
N LYS A 237 3.42 -3.21 -6.35
CA LYS A 237 3.84 -2.92 -4.99
C LYS A 237 3.04 -3.71 -3.97
N THR A 238 3.69 -4.02 -2.84
CA THR A 238 3.02 -4.57 -1.66
C THR A 238 3.65 -4.05 -0.38
N GLY A 239 2.96 -4.26 0.73
CA GLY A 239 3.45 -3.95 2.06
C GLY A 239 3.14 -5.05 3.07
N ILE A 240 4.03 -5.20 4.05
CA ILE A 240 3.82 -6.03 5.23
C ILE A 240 4.12 -5.24 6.49
N MET A 241 3.48 -5.66 7.59
CA MET A 241 3.77 -5.17 8.93
C MET A 241 4.47 -6.27 9.73
N VAL A 242 5.40 -5.86 10.58
CA VAL A 242 6.08 -6.73 11.55
C VAL A 242 5.76 -6.28 12.97
N GLY A 243 5.85 -7.21 13.93
CA GLY A 243 5.51 -6.98 15.34
C GLY A 243 4.12 -7.49 15.74
N LEU A 244 3.47 -8.30 14.88
CA LEU A 244 2.19 -8.98 15.13
C LEU A 244 2.38 -10.38 15.76
N GLY A 245 3.63 -10.89 15.88
CA GLY A 245 3.97 -12.21 16.43
C GLY A 245 4.55 -13.19 15.43
N GLU A 246 4.90 -12.69 14.24
CA GLU A 246 5.67 -13.43 13.23
C GLU A 246 7.10 -13.71 13.73
N GLN A 247 7.69 -14.80 13.24
CA GLN A 247 9.11 -15.08 13.39
C GLN A 247 9.88 -14.52 12.19
N PRO A 248 11.17 -14.15 12.35
CA PRO A 248 11.97 -13.62 11.24
C PRO A 248 11.98 -14.54 10.02
N GLU A 249 12.07 -15.85 10.21
CA GLU A 249 12.08 -16.84 9.15
C GLU A 249 10.77 -16.87 8.34
N GLU A 250 9.63 -16.63 9.02
CA GLU A 250 8.33 -16.51 8.36
C GLU A 250 8.27 -15.25 7.49
N VAL A 251 8.88 -14.15 7.95
CA VAL A 251 9.00 -12.92 7.15
C VAL A 251 9.83 -13.19 5.90
N LEU A 252 11.03 -13.80 6.04
CA LEU A 252 11.90 -14.10 4.92
C LEU A 252 11.21 -15.01 3.88
N ALA A 253 10.50 -16.05 4.34
CA ALA A 253 9.72 -16.91 3.45
C ALA A 253 8.61 -16.13 2.72
N THR A 254 7.90 -15.24 3.45
CA THR A 254 6.87 -14.36 2.85
C THR A 254 7.46 -13.43 1.80
N LEU A 255 8.66 -12.88 2.02
CA LEU A 255 9.33 -12.04 1.01
C LEU A 255 9.68 -12.84 -0.25
N ALA A 256 10.10 -14.11 -0.11
CA ALA A 256 10.33 -14.99 -1.25
C ALA A 256 9.04 -15.27 -2.05
N ASP A 257 7.92 -15.57 -1.35
CA ASP A 257 6.61 -15.74 -1.99
C ASP A 257 6.19 -14.49 -2.78
N ILE A 258 6.30 -13.31 -2.15
CA ILE A 258 5.96 -12.01 -2.75
C ILE A 258 6.81 -11.75 -3.99
N ARG A 259 8.14 -12.00 -3.90
CA ARG A 259 9.03 -11.81 -5.05
C ARG A 259 8.74 -12.81 -6.16
N GLY A 260 8.43 -14.06 -5.80
CA GLY A 260 7.98 -15.09 -6.74
C GLY A 260 6.68 -14.73 -7.47
N ALA A 261 5.81 -13.94 -6.86
CA ALA A 261 4.61 -13.37 -7.48
C ALA A 261 4.92 -12.18 -8.42
N GLY A 262 6.19 -11.80 -8.62
CA GLY A 262 6.59 -10.74 -9.56
C GLY A 262 6.55 -9.32 -8.99
N VAL A 263 6.35 -9.15 -7.68
CA VAL A 263 6.32 -7.82 -7.04
C VAL A 263 7.70 -7.16 -7.10
N GLU A 264 7.73 -5.88 -7.44
CA GLU A 264 8.96 -5.09 -7.61
C GLU A 264 9.25 -4.18 -6.42
N ILE A 265 8.20 -3.64 -5.78
CA ILE A 265 8.30 -2.63 -4.73
C ILE A 265 7.73 -3.19 -3.43
N LEU A 266 8.51 -3.11 -2.35
CA LEU A 266 8.14 -3.65 -1.05
C LEU A 266 8.24 -2.56 0.03
N THR A 267 7.26 -2.54 0.94
CA THR A 267 7.34 -1.76 2.18
C THR A 267 7.23 -2.67 3.40
N ILE A 268 8.08 -2.44 4.41
CA ILE A 268 8.06 -3.19 5.68
C ILE A 268 8.02 -2.17 6.83
N GLY A 269 6.94 -2.18 7.62
CA GLY A 269 6.74 -1.25 8.72
C GLY A 269 6.44 -1.93 10.05
N GLN A 270 6.68 -1.23 11.17
CA GLN A 270 6.24 -1.72 12.49
C GLN A 270 4.73 -1.59 12.64
N TYR A 271 4.09 -2.66 13.06
CA TYR A 271 2.71 -2.58 13.53
C TYR A 271 2.59 -1.67 14.76
N LEU A 272 1.67 -0.73 14.71
CA LEU A 272 1.32 0.13 15.85
C LEU A 272 -0.15 -0.09 16.20
N GLN A 273 -0.41 -0.54 17.42
CA GLN A 273 -1.78 -0.80 17.89
C GLN A 273 -2.60 0.49 17.98
N PRO A 274 -3.69 0.63 17.21
CA PRO A 274 -4.48 1.86 17.20
C PRO A 274 -5.22 2.11 18.52
N THR A 275 -5.83 1.08 19.08
CA THR A 275 -6.52 1.12 20.37
C THR A 275 -6.39 -0.22 21.10
N PRO A 276 -6.66 -0.29 22.43
CA PRO A 276 -6.59 -1.56 23.18
C PRO A 276 -7.53 -2.68 22.66
N LYS A 277 -8.48 -2.36 21.79
CA LYS A 277 -9.39 -3.33 21.16
C LYS A 277 -8.79 -4.05 19.96
N HIS A 278 -7.70 -3.55 19.40
CA HIS A 278 -6.98 -4.13 18.28
C HIS A 278 -5.94 -5.15 18.75
N LEU A 279 -5.35 -5.88 17.80
CA LEU A 279 -4.29 -6.82 18.09
C LEU A 279 -3.18 -6.15 18.90
N PRO A 280 -2.69 -6.76 19.98
CA PRO A 280 -1.57 -6.20 20.73
C PRO A 280 -0.29 -6.23 19.90
N VAL A 281 0.61 -5.28 20.16
CA VAL A 281 1.97 -5.35 19.62
C VAL A 281 2.68 -6.50 20.33
N ALA A 282 3.04 -7.54 19.59
CA ALA A 282 3.70 -8.72 20.13
C ALA A 282 5.18 -8.43 20.45
N ARG A 283 5.83 -7.62 19.61
CA ARG A 283 7.20 -7.14 19.84
C ARG A 283 7.48 -5.82 19.12
N TRP A 284 8.41 -5.07 19.64
CA TRP A 284 9.01 -3.92 18.97
C TRP A 284 10.24 -4.39 18.20
N VAL A 285 10.17 -4.33 16.87
CA VAL A 285 11.26 -4.76 16.00
C VAL A 285 12.33 -3.69 15.98
N HIS A 286 13.60 -4.13 16.17
CA HIS A 286 14.73 -3.19 16.21
C HIS A 286 15.05 -2.64 14.79
N PRO A 287 15.54 -1.38 14.66
CA PRO A 287 15.94 -0.82 13.37
C PRO A 287 16.92 -1.71 12.57
N ASP A 288 17.84 -2.40 13.25
CA ASP A 288 18.79 -3.31 12.58
C ASP A 288 18.10 -4.50 11.90
N GLU A 289 16.98 -5.01 12.46
CA GLU A 289 16.19 -6.06 11.82
C GLU A 289 15.49 -5.55 10.56
N PHE A 290 14.99 -4.32 10.59
CA PHE A 290 14.46 -3.67 9.39
C PHE A 290 15.53 -3.51 8.31
N ALA A 291 16.76 -3.14 8.68
CA ALA A 291 17.88 -3.07 7.77
C ALA A 291 18.23 -4.45 7.18
N ALA A 292 18.18 -5.50 8.00
CA ALA A 292 18.40 -6.88 7.55
C ALA A 292 17.30 -7.36 6.60
N PHE A 293 16.02 -7.09 6.88
CA PHE A 293 14.91 -7.38 5.96
C PHE A 293 15.06 -6.65 4.63
N ARG A 294 15.46 -5.37 4.67
CA ARG A 294 15.73 -4.58 3.45
C ARG A 294 16.84 -5.21 2.62
N ALA A 295 17.96 -5.55 3.25
CA ALA A 295 19.08 -6.17 2.55
C ALA A 295 18.69 -7.50 1.90
N HIS A 296 17.93 -8.33 2.61
CA HIS A 296 17.42 -9.59 2.09
C HIS A 296 16.44 -9.38 0.92
N ALA A 297 15.51 -8.45 1.03
CA ALA A 297 14.58 -8.13 -0.06
C ALA A 297 15.33 -7.70 -1.34
N LEU A 298 16.31 -6.82 -1.21
CA LEU A 298 17.13 -6.40 -2.36
C LEU A 298 17.93 -7.56 -2.95
N ALA A 299 18.44 -8.47 -2.11
CA ALA A 299 19.14 -9.69 -2.58
C ALA A 299 18.20 -10.66 -3.30
N LEU A 300 16.91 -10.71 -2.92
CA LEU A 300 15.89 -11.47 -3.65
C LEU A 300 15.52 -10.84 -5.01
N GLY A 301 15.98 -9.61 -5.29
CA GLY A 301 15.74 -8.92 -6.56
C GLY A 301 14.51 -7.99 -6.55
N PHE A 302 14.03 -7.54 -5.39
CA PHE A 302 13.11 -6.38 -5.36
C PHE A 302 13.83 -5.15 -5.91
N ALA A 303 13.18 -4.40 -6.79
CA ALA A 303 13.76 -3.19 -7.36
C ALA A 303 13.83 -2.05 -6.34
N HIS A 304 12.88 -2.04 -5.38
CA HIS A 304 12.84 -1.08 -4.29
C HIS A 304 12.30 -1.73 -3.02
N CYS A 305 12.89 -1.38 -1.87
CA CYS A 305 12.41 -1.82 -0.56
C CYS A 305 12.58 -0.69 0.46
N GLU A 306 11.44 -0.16 0.95
CA GLU A 306 11.42 0.68 2.14
C GLU A 306 11.15 -0.16 3.37
N SER A 307 12.05 -0.11 4.36
CA SER A 307 11.96 -0.92 5.56
C SER A 307 12.40 -0.12 6.79
N GLY A 308 11.50 0.06 7.74
CA GLY A 308 11.79 0.83 8.93
C GLY A 308 10.61 0.93 9.90
N PRO A 309 10.88 1.34 11.16
CA PRO A 309 9.86 1.37 12.20
C PRO A 309 8.65 2.28 11.89
N LEU A 310 8.87 3.39 11.19
CA LEU A 310 7.83 4.36 10.84
C LEU A 310 7.35 4.23 9.39
N VAL A 311 7.90 3.28 8.60
CA VAL A 311 7.48 3.04 7.23
C VAL A 311 6.01 2.64 7.18
N ARG A 312 5.29 3.15 6.20
CA ARG A 312 3.91 2.83 5.83
C ARG A 312 3.85 2.55 4.33
N SER A 313 2.76 1.92 3.87
CA SER A 313 2.62 1.53 2.45
C SER A 313 2.78 2.69 1.47
N SER A 314 2.39 3.90 1.86
CA SER A 314 2.52 5.12 1.03
C SER A 314 3.72 6.01 1.41
N TYR A 315 4.58 5.56 2.33
CA TYR A 315 5.74 6.36 2.74
C TYR A 315 6.75 6.44 1.60
N HIS A 316 7.20 7.65 1.26
CA HIS A 316 8.08 7.95 0.11
C HIS A 316 7.60 7.38 -1.23
N ALA A 317 6.29 7.24 -1.41
CA ALA A 317 5.71 6.66 -2.62
C ALA A 317 6.16 7.37 -3.92
N HIS A 318 6.42 8.68 -3.86
CA HIS A 318 6.90 9.47 -5.00
C HIS A 318 8.30 9.05 -5.52
N GLU A 319 9.09 8.34 -4.72
CA GLU A 319 10.41 7.82 -5.13
C GLU A 319 10.29 6.54 -5.98
N HIS A 320 9.13 5.90 -5.96
CA HIS A 320 8.90 4.62 -6.64
C HIS A 320 8.61 4.75 -8.12
N VAL A 321 8.27 5.95 -8.60
CA VAL A 321 7.87 6.21 -9.98
C VAL A 321 8.76 7.29 -10.56
N ARG A 322 9.25 7.09 -11.80
CA ARG A 322 9.91 8.17 -12.52
C ARG A 322 8.86 9.25 -12.82
N PRO A 323 9.19 10.56 -12.63
CA PRO A 323 8.30 11.63 -13.06
C PRO A 323 7.94 11.45 -14.53
N LYS A 324 6.68 11.65 -14.88
CA LYS A 324 6.29 11.81 -16.27
C LYS A 324 7.05 13.04 -16.80
N THR A 325 7.93 12.84 -17.77
CA THR A 325 8.58 13.95 -18.47
C THR A 325 7.51 14.60 -19.35
N ASP A 326 7.36 15.92 -19.20
CA ASP A 326 6.51 16.74 -20.06
C ASP A 326 6.90 16.60 -21.54
#